data_90361c33d436bebeb08fdc96bafa9eb9
#
_entry.id   90361c33d436bebeb08fdc96bafa9eb9
#
_cell.length_a   1.000
_cell.length_b   1.000
_cell.length_c   1.000
_cell.angle_alpha   90.00
_cell.angle_beta   90.00
_cell.angle_gamma   90.00
#
_symmetry.space_group_name_H-M   'P 1'
#
loop_
_entity.id
_entity.type
_entity.pdbx_description
1 polymer ?
#
loop_
_entity_poly.entity_id
_entity_poly.type
_entity_poly.pdbx_seq_one_letter_code
_entity_poly.pdbx_strand_id
1 'polypeptide(L)'
;ENNCYLSHCYFGKRIRRWNEAAKMYYYDRGFCANPDETDRTFSLDTMPGEYPDFGQGDFRSPAMELEFQDGDRNTRFHYAGYQISAGKLSPEKLPHVYVESDKEAMTLEIWMKDEVRGLRLSLYYTIYEDAVLTRFVSIKNESEDIVKIHRLLSMSLDLGEQDYDILTLGGAHTEEKN
;
A
#
# COMPACT_ATOMS: atom_id res chain seq x y z
N GLU A 1 2.15 -3.10 -17.21
CA GLU A 1 2.43 -1.75 -17.75
C GLU A 1 1.15 -1.03 -18.23
N ASN A 2 0.14 -1.75 -18.75
CA ASN A 2 -1.01 -1.09 -19.35
C ASN A 2 -2.11 -0.67 -18.35
N ASN A 3 -2.14 -1.25 -17.14
CA ASN A 3 -3.24 -1.04 -16.21
C ASN A 3 -2.88 -0.16 -15.01
N CYS A 4 -1.62 0.22 -14.85
CA CYS A 4 -1.11 1.13 -13.81
C CYS A 4 -1.51 0.75 -12.36
N TYR A 5 -1.77 -0.54 -12.09
CA TYR A 5 -1.97 -1.02 -10.74
C TYR A 5 -0.64 -1.31 -10.05
N LEU A 6 -0.56 -0.95 -8.77
CA LEU A 6 0.63 -1.18 -7.97
C LEU A 6 0.52 -2.51 -7.23
N SER A 7 1.45 -3.41 -7.49
CA SER A 7 1.48 -4.71 -6.83
C SER A 7 2.73 -4.92 -6.02
N HIS A 8 2.59 -5.71 -4.95
CA HIS A 8 3.68 -6.14 -4.10
C HIS A 8 4.47 -7.25 -4.81
N CYS A 9 5.78 -7.07 -4.91
CA CYS A 9 6.64 -8.06 -5.57
C CYS A 9 7.49 -8.86 -4.60
N TYR A 10 8.05 -8.19 -3.60
CA TYR A 10 8.99 -8.82 -2.68
C TYR A 10 9.19 -7.98 -1.43
N PHE A 11 9.23 -8.64 -0.29
CA PHE A 11 9.67 -8.08 0.98
C PHE A 11 10.67 -9.04 1.64
N GLY A 12 11.87 -8.55 1.98
CA GLY A 12 12.90 -9.39 2.59
C GLY A 12 14.30 -8.80 2.47
N LYS A 13 15.31 -9.66 2.60
CA LYS A 13 16.72 -9.27 2.49
C LYS A 13 17.02 -8.66 1.13
N ARG A 14 17.99 -7.73 1.09
CA ARG A 14 18.44 -7.12 -0.16
C ARG A 14 18.84 -8.18 -1.20
N ILE A 15 18.19 -8.11 -2.36
CA ILE A 15 18.51 -8.93 -3.52
C ILE A 15 19.44 -8.15 -4.47
N ARG A 16 20.35 -8.85 -5.13
CA ARG A 16 21.31 -8.21 -6.05
C ARG A 16 20.71 -7.92 -7.42
N ARG A 17 19.78 -8.75 -7.86
CA ARG A 17 19.12 -8.63 -9.15
C ARG A 17 17.68 -9.08 -9.01
N TRP A 18 16.77 -8.33 -9.57
CA TRP A 18 15.41 -8.75 -9.80
C TRP A 18 15.35 -9.55 -11.11
N ASN A 19 14.73 -10.71 -11.08
CA ASN A 19 14.48 -11.47 -12.30
C ASN A 19 13.14 -10.96 -12.90
N GLU A 20 13.24 -10.16 -13.95
CA GLU A 20 12.06 -9.63 -14.66
C GLU A 20 11.18 -10.74 -15.27
N ALA A 21 11.73 -11.95 -15.41
CA ALA A 21 10.96 -13.13 -15.83
C ALA A 21 10.18 -13.79 -14.67
N ALA A 22 10.36 -13.35 -13.44
CA ALA A 22 9.49 -13.77 -12.34
C ALA A 22 8.09 -13.22 -12.59
N LYS A 23 7.30 -14.00 -13.28
CA LYS A 23 5.91 -13.67 -13.57
C LYS A 23 5.14 -13.68 -12.26
N MET A 24 4.39 -12.62 -12.01
CA MET A 24 3.30 -12.69 -11.04
C MET A 24 2.32 -13.75 -11.53
N TYR A 25 1.84 -14.58 -10.62
CA TYR A 25 0.90 -15.63 -10.99
C TYR A 25 -0.44 -15.00 -11.33
N TYR A 26 -0.81 -15.09 -12.59
CA TYR A 26 -2.15 -14.80 -13.04
C TYR A 26 -2.91 -16.13 -13.17
N TYR A 27 -4.03 -16.21 -12.52
CA TYR A 27 -4.97 -17.30 -12.71
C TYR A 27 -6.11 -16.79 -13.60
N ASP A 28 -6.40 -17.53 -14.66
CA ASP A 28 -7.60 -17.25 -15.45
C ASP A 28 -8.84 -17.51 -14.60
N ARG A 29 -9.54 -16.43 -14.26
CA ARG A 29 -10.79 -16.48 -13.52
C ARG A 29 -11.90 -15.98 -14.43
N GLY A 30 -12.51 -16.91 -15.14
CA GLY A 30 -13.49 -16.62 -16.15
C GLY A 30 -14.75 -15.83 -15.73
N PHE A 31 -14.90 -15.48 -14.45
CA PHE A 31 -16.10 -14.82 -13.90
C PHE A 31 -15.81 -13.60 -13.02
N CYS A 32 -14.58 -13.16 -12.95
CA CYS A 32 -14.22 -11.94 -12.22
C CYS A 32 -14.34 -10.72 -13.13
N ALA A 33 -14.71 -9.60 -12.55
CA ALA A 33 -14.57 -8.31 -13.23
C ALA A 33 -13.09 -8.07 -13.55
N ASN A 34 -12.74 -8.10 -14.83
CA ASN A 34 -11.40 -7.80 -15.27
C ASN A 34 -11.27 -6.29 -15.45
N PRO A 35 -10.28 -5.66 -14.82
CA PRO A 35 -10.05 -4.23 -15.01
C PRO A 35 -9.53 -3.90 -16.41
N ASP A 36 -9.06 -4.89 -17.16
CA ASP A 36 -8.62 -4.78 -18.55
C ASP A 36 -9.51 -5.62 -19.47
N GLU A 37 -10.24 -4.98 -20.36
CA GLU A 37 -11.13 -5.66 -21.32
C GLU A 37 -10.36 -6.51 -22.33
N THR A 38 -9.07 -6.23 -22.54
CA THR A 38 -8.23 -6.90 -23.54
C THR A 38 -7.44 -8.06 -22.95
N ASP A 39 -7.22 -8.10 -21.64
CA ASP A 39 -6.50 -9.17 -20.93
C ASP A 39 -7.38 -9.82 -19.85
N ARG A 40 -8.02 -10.92 -20.20
CA ARG A 40 -8.88 -11.69 -19.30
C ARG A 40 -8.10 -12.48 -18.25
N THR A 41 -6.79 -12.57 -18.37
CA THR A 41 -5.92 -13.22 -17.37
C THR A 41 -5.56 -12.30 -16.22
N PHE A 42 -5.76 -11.00 -16.38
CA PHE A 42 -5.49 -10.01 -15.35
C PHE A 42 -6.69 -9.87 -14.40
N SER A 43 -6.47 -10.11 -13.12
CA SER A 43 -7.49 -10.00 -12.09
C SER A 43 -6.89 -9.46 -10.80
N LEU A 44 -7.56 -8.49 -10.17
CA LEU A 44 -7.10 -7.87 -8.93
C LEU A 44 -7.21 -8.81 -7.73
N ASP A 45 -8.07 -9.81 -7.77
CA ASP A 45 -8.22 -10.77 -6.68
C ASP A 45 -7.07 -11.78 -6.58
N THR A 46 -6.29 -11.94 -7.66
CA THR A 46 -5.10 -12.82 -7.70
C THR A 46 -3.79 -12.05 -7.66
N MET A 47 -3.84 -10.76 -7.93
CA MET A 47 -2.65 -9.90 -7.86
C MET A 47 -2.41 -9.45 -6.42
N PRO A 48 -1.22 -9.62 -5.84
CA PRO A 48 -0.89 -9.08 -4.52
C PRO A 48 -0.79 -7.55 -4.60
N GLY A 49 -1.93 -6.86 -4.43
CA GLY A 49 -1.98 -5.40 -4.44
C GLY A 49 -1.14 -4.81 -3.31
N GLU A 50 -0.31 -3.83 -3.61
CA GLU A 50 0.53 -3.15 -2.60
C GLU A 50 -0.31 -2.39 -1.56
N TYR A 51 -1.46 -1.89 -1.98
CA TYR A 51 -2.42 -1.23 -1.10
C TYR A 51 -3.84 -1.48 -1.59
N PRO A 52 -4.43 -2.65 -1.26
CA PRO A 52 -5.75 -3.04 -1.75
C PRO A 52 -6.83 -2.09 -1.25
N ASP A 53 -7.71 -1.71 -2.15
CA ASP A 53 -8.87 -0.86 -1.89
C ASP A 53 -10.18 -1.62 -2.06
N PHE A 54 -11.30 -0.95 -1.87
CA PHE A 54 -12.62 -1.53 -2.01
C PHE A 54 -13.18 -1.31 -3.41
N GLY A 55 -13.74 -2.37 -3.99
CA GLY A 55 -14.32 -2.36 -5.33
C GLY A 55 -13.43 -3.11 -6.34
N GLN A 56 -13.72 -3.08 -7.59
CA GLN A 56 -12.90 -3.56 -8.71
C GLN A 56 -12.54 -5.06 -8.73
N GLY A 57 -13.22 -5.91 -7.95
CA GLY A 57 -13.00 -7.36 -7.97
C GLY A 57 -11.87 -7.86 -7.08
N ASP A 58 -11.26 -7.02 -6.27
CA ASP A 58 -10.43 -7.46 -5.15
C ASP A 58 -11.33 -7.78 -3.96
N PHE A 59 -11.37 -9.04 -3.54
CA PHE A 59 -12.22 -9.54 -2.45
C PHE A 59 -11.47 -9.70 -1.12
N ARG A 60 -10.21 -9.26 -1.06
CA ARG A 60 -9.43 -9.26 0.19
C ARG A 60 -9.93 -8.18 1.14
N SER A 61 -9.55 -8.30 2.41
CA SER A 61 -9.79 -7.22 3.37
C SER A 61 -9.04 -5.97 2.90
N PRO A 62 -9.74 -4.87 2.59
CA PRO A 62 -9.09 -3.69 2.05
C PRO A 62 -8.23 -2.97 3.10
N ALA A 63 -7.10 -2.41 2.65
CA ALA A 63 -6.28 -1.52 3.46
C ALA A 63 -6.92 -0.14 3.65
N MET A 64 -7.83 0.22 2.75
CA MET A 64 -8.55 1.49 2.77
C MET A 64 -10.03 1.27 2.48
N GLU A 65 -10.88 1.94 3.27
CA GLU A 65 -12.33 2.02 3.03
C GLU A 65 -12.77 3.47 3.13
N LEU A 66 -13.32 3.97 2.04
CA LEU A 66 -13.86 5.31 1.92
C LEU A 66 -15.37 5.24 1.67
N GLU A 67 -16.07 6.32 2.00
CA GLU A 67 -17.47 6.52 1.67
C GLU A 67 -17.63 7.93 1.11
N PHE A 68 -18.18 8.02 -0.07
CA PHE A 68 -18.45 9.28 -0.74
C PHE A 68 -19.84 9.81 -0.39
N GLN A 69 -20.11 11.05 -0.72
CA GLN A 69 -21.36 11.72 -0.37
C GLN A 69 -22.59 11.06 -1.01
N ASP A 70 -22.41 10.37 -2.15
CA ASP A 70 -23.45 9.60 -2.84
C ASP A 70 -23.69 8.20 -2.24
N GLY A 71 -22.93 7.84 -1.18
CA GLY A 71 -22.99 6.52 -0.53
C GLY A 71 -22.15 5.46 -1.20
N ASP A 72 -21.52 5.75 -2.34
CA ASP A 72 -20.60 4.84 -3.00
C ASP A 72 -19.31 4.67 -2.18
N ARG A 73 -18.66 3.53 -2.31
CA ARG A 73 -17.40 3.19 -1.63
C ARG A 73 -16.31 2.74 -2.60
N ASN A 74 -16.62 2.68 -3.88
CA ASN A 74 -15.67 2.21 -4.88
C ASN A 74 -14.63 3.29 -5.16
N THR A 75 -13.37 2.86 -5.16
CA THR A 75 -12.22 3.67 -5.53
C THR A 75 -11.49 3.04 -6.72
N ARG A 76 -10.73 3.85 -7.45
CA ARG A 76 -9.99 3.42 -8.64
C ARG A 76 -8.62 4.09 -8.67
N PHE A 77 -7.74 3.63 -7.80
CA PHE A 77 -6.40 4.18 -7.72
C PHE A 77 -5.46 3.55 -8.75
N HIS A 78 -4.85 4.40 -9.56
CA HIS A 78 -3.82 4.04 -10.52
C HIS A 78 -2.49 4.70 -10.15
N TYR A 79 -1.39 3.99 -10.37
CA TYR A 79 -0.05 4.53 -10.18
C TYR A 79 0.13 5.81 -10.99
N ALA A 80 0.62 6.86 -10.34
CA ALA A 80 0.83 8.17 -10.96
C ALA A 80 2.28 8.68 -10.87
N GLY A 81 3.12 8.05 -10.03
CA GLY A 81 4.53 8.40 -9.96
C GLY A 81 5.19 8.04 -8.63
N TYR A 82 6.48 8.31 -8.56
CA TYR A 82 7.25 8.15 -7.33
C TYR A 82 8.33 9.22 -7.20
N GLN A 83 8.81 9.40 -5.98
CA GLN A 83 9.97 10.25 -5.66
C GLN A 83 10.83 9.58 -4.59
N ILE A 84 12.15 9.71 -4.72
CA ILE A 84 13.11 9.28 -3.70
C ILE A 84 13.80 10.51 -3.15
N SER A 85 13.88 10.62 -1.83
CA SER A 85 14.53 11.72 -1.11
C SER A 85 15.45 11.18 -0.03
N ALA A 86 16.54 11.92 0.24
CA ALA A 86 17.36 11.67 1.41
C ALA A 86 16.61 12.09 2.68
N GLY A 87 16.90 11.39 3.77
CA GLY A 87 16.28 11.63 5.06
C GLY A 87 14.93 10.94 5.23
N LYS A 88 14.43 11.06 6.44
CA LYS A 88 13.10 10.59 6.82
C LYS A 88 12.06 11.70 6.64
N LEU A 89 10.83 11.32 6.45
CA LEU A 89 9.69 12.21 6.64
C LEU A 89 9.21 12.13 8.09
N SER A 90 8.87 13.27 8.65
CA SER A 90 8.31 13.39 10.00
C SER A 90 6.85 13.83 9.89
N PRO A 91 5.90 12.87 9.79
CA PRO A 91 4.50 13.23 9.71
C PRO A 91 4.05 13.91 11.00
N GLU A 92 3.31 15.00 10.88
CA GLU A 92 2.74 15.67 12.03
C GLU A 92 1.83 14.71 12.84
N LYS A 93 1.99 14.75 14.17
CA LYS A 93 1.15 13.98 15.11
C LYS A 93 1.27 12.45 15.04
N LEU A 94 2.20 11.92 14.27
CA LEU A 94 2.49 10.48 14.27
C LEU A 94 3.87 10.20 14.87
N PRO A 95 4.03 9.07 15.57
CA PRO A 95 5.34 8.64 16.03
C PRO A 95 6.26 8.39 14.83
N HIS A 96 7.54 8.69 14.99
CA HIS A 96 8.54 8.43 13.96
C HIS A 96 9.89 8.09 14.58
N VAL A 97 10.73 7.37 13.84
CA VAL A 97 12.09 7.00 14.26
C VAL A 97 12.96 8.24 14.34
N TYR A 98 13.80 8.31 15.37
CA TYR A 98 14.82 9.36 15.50
C TYR A 98 16.00 9.09 14.56
N VAL A 99 16.55 10.12 13.97
CA VAL A 99 17.80 10.11 13.20
C VAL A 99 18.60 11.38 13.56
N GLU A 100 19.91 11.26 13.56
CA GLU A 100 20.80 12.41 13.80
C GLU A 100 21.02 13.25 12.55
N SER A 101 20.94 12.61 11.38
CA SER A 101 21.12 13.27 10.09
C SER A 101 20.29 12.64 8.99
N ASP A 102 20.03 13.39 7.94
CA ASP A 102 19.30 12.91 6.75
C ASP A 102 20.06 11.80 6.00
N LYS A 103 21.34 11.57 6.30
CA LYS A 103 22.12 10.50 5.66
C LYS A 103 21.78 9.11 6.16
N GLU A 104 21.16 9.01 7.33
CA GLU A 104 20.83 7.73 7.99
C GLU A 104 19.54 7.11 7.45
N ALA A 105 18.82 7.84 6.62
CA ALA A 105 17.54 7.37 6.08
C ALA A 105 17.37 7.77 4.61
N MET A 106 16.52 7.01 3.93
CA MET A 106 16.06 7.31 2.57
C MET A 106 14.57 7.03 2.48
N THR A 107 13.83 7.97 1.94
CA THR A 107 12.38 7.85 1.80
C THR A 107 11.99 7.72 0.33
N LEU A 108 11.18 6.70 0.04
CA LEU A 108 10.44 6.53 -1.19
C LEU A 108 9.00 6.95 -0.95
N GLU A 109 8.51 7.89 -1.72
CA GLU A 109 7.09 8.18 -1.88
C GLU A 109 6.61 7.58 -3.20
N ILE A 110 5.52 6.80 -3.16
CA ILE A 110 4.79 6.37 -4.35
C ILE A 110 3.40 6.96 -4.23
N TRP A 111 2.91 7.60 -5.29
CA TRP A 111 1.56 8.10 -5.28
C TRP A 111 0.69 7.50 -6.39
N MET A 112 -0.55 7.30 -6.01
CA MET A 112 -1.63 6.84 -6.87
C MET A 112 -2.74 7.88 -6.90
N LYS A 113 -3.50 7.90 -7.98
CA LYS A 113 -4.63 8.81 -8.16
C LYS A 113 -5.88 8.07 -8.55
N ASP A 114 -6.98 8.52 -8.01
CA ASP A 114 -8.31 8.26 -8.52
C ASP A 114 -8.80 9.54 -9.22
N GLU A 115 -8.70 9.55 -10.54
CA GLU A 115 -9.07 10.72 -11.34
C GLU A 115 -10.59 10.98 -11.35
N VAL A 116 -11.40 9.93 -11.11
CA VAL A 116 -12.86 10.06 -11.09
C VAL A 116 -13.33 10.70 -9.80
N ARG A 117 -12.72 10.31 -8.68
CA ARG A 117 -13.08 10.82 -7.34
C ARG A 117 -12.23 12.01 -6.90
N GLY A 118 -11.22 12.39 -7.69
CA GLY A 118 -10.31 13.49 -7.34
C GLY A 118 -9.50 13.22 -6.08
N LEU A 119 -9.00 11.99 -5.92
CA LEU A 119 -8.22 11.61 -4.75
C LEU A 119 -6.77 11.30 -5.12
N ARG A 120 -5.85 11.67 -4.23
CA ARG A 120 -4.46 11.25 -4.26
C ARG A 120 -4.11 10.46 -3.01
N LEU A 121 -3.60 9.25 -3.19
CA LEU A 121 -3.07 8.39 -2.15
C LEU A 121 -1.55 8.33 -2.28
N SER A 122 -0.82 8.66 -1.21
CA SER A 122 0.64 8.58 -1.16
C SER A 122 1.06 7.52 -0.14
N LEU A 123 1.92 6.61 -0.59
CA LEU A 123 2.54 5.55 0.21
C LEU A 123 3.99 5.95 0.47
N TYR A 124 4.38 6.03 1.73
CA TYR A 124 5.73 6.42 2.14
C TYR A 124 6.45 5.24 2.75
N TYR A 125 7.65 4.99 2.28
CA TYR A 125 8.56 3.94 2.77
C TYR A 125 9.87 4.61 3.14
N THR A 126 10.25 4.53 4.41
CA THR A 126 11.54 5.04 4.85
C THR A 126 12.41 3.89 5.32
N ILE A 127 13.57 3.73 4.70
CA ILE A 127 14.59 2.73 5.05
C ILE A 127 15.69 3.44 5.82
N TYR A 128 16.10 2.85 6.95
CA TYR A 128 17.15 3.33 7.81
C TYR A 128 18.40 2.43 7.72
N GLU A 129 19.56 2.94 8.10
CA GLU A 129 20.83 2.19 8.03
C GLU A 129 20.78 0.86 8.78
N ASP A 130 20.08 0.79 9.89
CA ASP A 130 19.90 -0.42 10.71
C ASP A 130 18.89 -1.43 10.12
N ALA A 131 18.60 -1.34 8.83
CA ALA A 131 17.63 -2.17 8.14
C ALA A 131 16.20 -2.12 8.71
N VAL A 132 15.86 -1.05 9.40
CA VAL A 132 14.49 -0.74 9.81
C VAL A 132 13.75 -0.13 8.62
N LEU A 133 12.53 -0.57 8.40
CA LEU A 133 11.60 0.01 7.45
C LEU A 133 10.40 0.58 8.20
N THR A 134 10.10 1.85 7.98
CA THR A 134 8.84 2.43 8.43
C THR A 134 7.95 2.74 7.25
N ARG A 135 6.65 2.66 7.47
CA ARG A 135 5.64 2.93 6.46
C ARG A 135 4.49 3.74 7.04
N PHE A 136 4.03 4.72 6.29
CA PHE A 136 2.77 5.40 6.53
C PHE A 136 2.10 5.78 5.21
N VAL A 137 0.85 6.17 5.28
CA VAL A 137 0.06 6.57 4.12
C VAL A 137 -0.57 7.93 4.36
N SER A 138 -0.81 8.66 3.28
CA SER A 138 -1.55 9.90 3.29
C SER A 138 -2.56 9.89 2.16
N ILE A 139 -3.78 10.31 2.46
CA ILE A 139 -4.80 10.54 1.46
C ILE A 139 -5.11 12.02 1.39
N LYS A 140 -5.15 12.56 0.19
CA LYS A 140 -5.52 13.94 -0.10
C LYS A 140 -6.76 13.94 -0.95
N ASN A 141 -7.80 14.62 -0.47
CA ASN A 141 -8.97 14.92 -1.25
C ASN A 141 -8.70 16.19 -2.08
N GLU A 142 -8.68 16.05 -3.39
CA GLU A 142 -8.48 17.14 -4.34
C GLU A 142 -9.82 17.55 -5.01
N SER A 143 -10.93 16.88 -4.63
CA SER A 143 -12.29 17.26 -5.02
C SER A 143 -12.93 18.22 -4.01
N GLU A 144 -14.11 18.72 -4.35
CA GLU A 144 -14.94 19.50 -3.43
C GLU A 144 -15.92 18.63 -2.61
N ASP A 145 -16.02 17.34 -2.93
CA ASP A 145 -16.92 16.41 -2.26
C ASP A 145 -16.40 16.00 -0.89
N ILE A 146 -17.31 15.74 0.02
CA ILE A 146 -16.97 15.20 1.35
C ILE A 146 -16.68 13.72 1.22
N VAL A 147 -15.53 13.32 1.74
CA VAL A 147 -15.09 11.90 1.79
C VAL A 147 -14.95 11.48 3.25
N LYS A 148 -15.63 10.42 3.62
CA LYS A 148 -15.55 9.82 4.93
C LYS A 148 -14.59 8.63 4.91
N ILE A 149 -13.65 8.62 5.84
CA ILE A 149 -12.66 7.55 5.97
C ILE A 149 -13.13 6.59 7.04
N HIS A 150 -13.42 5.34 6.66
CA HIS A 150 -13.76 4.26 7.59
C HIS A 150 -12.53 3.48 8.01
N ARG A 151 -11.60 3.29 7.07
CA ARG A 151 -10.33 2.57 7.28
C ARG A 151 -9.22 3.21 6.46
N LEU A 152 -8.06 3.34 7.07
CA LEU A 152 -6.81 3.74 6.40
C LEU A 152 -5.65 3.10 7.15
N LEU A 153 -5.24 1.91 6.74
CA LEU A 153 -4.15 1.17 7.35
C LEU A 153 -2.80 1.71 6.87
N SER A 154 -1.78 1.60 7.69
CA SER A 154 -0.42 2.01 7.31
C SER A 154 0.20 1.07 6.29
N MET A 155 -0.19 -0.21 6.31
CA MET A 155 0.41 -1.25 5.46
C MET A 155 -0.58 -2.39 5.22
N SER A 156 -0.51 -2.96 4.02
CA SER A 156 -0.96 -4.31 3.70
C SER A 156 0.26 -5.07 3.17
N LEU A 157 0.50 -6.26 3.66
CA LEU A 157 1.67 -7.05 3.28
C LEU A 157 1.29 -8.50 3.08
N ASP A 158 1.44 -8.97 1.85
CA ASP A 158 1.32 -10.37 1.48
C ASP A 158 2.69 -11.03 1.60
N LEU A 159 2.84 -11.94 2.54
CA LEU A 159 4.05 -12.72 2.73
C LEU A 159 3.92 -14.06 1.99
N GLY A 160 5.03 -14.54 1.44
CA GLY A 160 5.10 -15.87 0.81
C GLY A 160 4.78 -16.98 1.83
N GLU A 161 4.43 -18.15 1.33
CA GLU A 161 4.15 -19.34 2.17
C GLU A 161 5.40 -19.78 2.92
N GLN A 162 5.47 -19.46 4.20
CA GLN A 162 6.53 -19.83 5.13
C GLN A 162 5.93 -19.95 6.54
N ASP A 163 6.69 -20.56 7.46
CA ASP A 163 6.34 -20.56 8.87
C ASP A 163 6.65 -19.18 9.46
N TYR A 164 5.63 -18.49 9.95
CA TYR A 164 5.72 -17.19 10.60
C TYR A 164 5.24 -17.28 12.04
N ASP A 165 5.97 -16.65 12.94
CA ASP A 165 5.54 -16.39 14.30
C ASP A 165 5.01 -14.96 14.42
N ILE A 166 3.89 -14.79 15.10
CA ILE A 166 3.36 -13.48 15.45
C ILE A 166 3.65 -13.24 16.93
N LEU A 167 4.55 -12.29 17.18
CA LEU A 167 4.81 -11.82 18.52
C LEU A 167 3.99 -10.56 18.81
N THR A 168 3.09 -10.66 19.78
CA THR A 168 2.32 -9.52 20.28
C THR A 168 2.72 -9.22 21.72
N LEU A 169 2.95 -7.94 21.99
CA LEU A 169 3.19 -7.47 23.35
C LEU A 169 1.95 -6.69 23.79
N GLY A 170 1.14 -7.31 24.63
CA GLY A 170 0.04 -6.63 25.30
C GLY A 170 0.59 -5.69 26.38
N GLY A 171 -0.15 -4.66 26.71
CA GLY A 171 0.22 -3.78 27.81
C GLY A 171 -0.87 -2.77 28.10
N ALA A 172 -1.06 -2.52 29.39
CA ALA A 172 -1.84 -1.40 29.90
C ALA A 172 -1.03 -0.72 30.99
N HIS A 173 -1.48 0.41 31.47
CA HIS A 173 -0.86 1.06 32.62
C HIS A 173 -0.82 0.08 33.81
N THR A 174 0.37 -0.25 34.32
CA THR A 174 0.67 -1.27 35.34
C THR A 174 0.67 -2.74 34.88
N GLU A 175 0.40 -3.03 33.61
CA GLU A 175 0.44 -4.36 33.02
C GLU A 175 1.36 -4.37 31.78
N GLU A 176 2.60 -3.94 31.98
CA GLU A 176 3.56 -3.83 30.88
C GLU A 176 4.22 -5.18 30.62
N LYS A 177 4.30 -5.59 29.36
CA LYS A 177 4.97 -6.81 28.85
C LYS A 177 4.32 -8.15 29.27
N ASN A 178 2.99 -8.21 29.35
CA ASN A 178 2.27 -9.47 29.47
C ASN A 178 1.97 -10.06 28.10
#